data_f5ac33f8209a8f352a43177a44861583
#
_entry.id   f5ac33f8209a8f352a43177a44861583
#
_cell.length_a   1.000
_cell.length_b   1.000
_cell.length_c   1.000
_cell.angle_alpha   90.00
_cell.angle_beta   90.00
_cell.angle_gamma   90.00
#
_symmetry.space_group_name_H-M   'P 1'
#
loop_
_entity.id
_entity.type
_entity.pdbx_description
1 polymer ?
#
loop_
_entity_poly.entity_id
_entity_poly.type
_entity_poly.pdbx_seq_one_letter_code
_entity_poly.pdbx_strand_id
1 'polypeptide(L)'
;MSRSVVVITAGLSSPSSTRLLADQLADATRAAVGGRGESVDVEFVELRELAVEMAQTMVSGNRPTPGLETVQAKVVAADGLIAVTPVFTASYSGLFKTFVDLLDKDALIGKPVLIAATAGTPRHSLVLEHAMRPLFAYLRAVVVPTAVFAATEDFGGETDLERRVHRAAGELAALVVAERTGVAGFAPTGDEASGTLGPVTDFSQLLRGHDGS
;
A
#
# COMPACT_ATOMS: atom_id res chain seq x y z
N MET A 1 11.65 -15.25 14.03
CA MET A 1 11.56 -15.36 12.55
C MET A 1 11.86 -13.98 11.97
N SER A 2 12.49 -13.89 10.80
CA SER A 2 12.68 -12.60 10.15
C SER A 2 11.37 -12.17 9.50
N ARG A 3 10.90 -10.97 9.76
CA ARG A 3 9.76 -10.35 9.09
C ARG A 3 10.20 -9.78 7.75
N SER A 4 9.26 -9.55 6.84
CA SER A 4 9.54 -8.93 5.55
C SER A 4 8.64 -7.73 5.31
N VAL A 5 9.24 -6.62 4.87
CA VAL A 5 8.53 -5.40 4.49
C VAL A 5 8.97 -4.97 3.10
N VAL A 6 8.02 -4.75 2.21
CA VAL A 6 8.30 -4.17 0.89
C VAL A 6 8.03 -2.68 0.92
N VAL A 7 8.96 -1.90 0.37
CA VAL A 7 8.86 -0.45 0.20
C VAL A 7 8.65 -0.15 -1.27
N ILE A 8 7.47 0.35 -1.63
CA ILE A 8 7.15 0.80 -2.99
C ILE A 8 7.37 2.30 -3.07
N THR A 9 8.19 2.74 -4.01
CA THR A 9 8.43 4.15 -4.28
C THR A 9 8.17 4.51 -5.75
N ALA A 10 7.38 5.57 -5.95
CA ALA A 10 7.00 6.07 -7.28
C ALA A 10 7.72 7.37 -7.66
N GLY A 11 8.86 7.66 -7.05
CA GLY A 11 9.70 8.81 -7.41
C GLY A 11 10.25 8.69 -8.83
N LEU A 12 10.24 9.78 -9.59
CA LEU A 12 10.72 9.80 -10.98
C LEU A 12 12.13 10.39 -11.14
N SER A 13 12.53 11.28 -10.24
CA SER A 13 13.84 11.97 -10.30
C SER A 13 14.95 11.19 -9.63
N SER A 14 16.21 11.55 -9.94
CA SER A 14 17.40 11.12 -9.24
C SER A 14 18.29 12.37 -9.03
N PRO A 15 18.47 12.84 -7.79
CA PRO A 15 17.91 12.33 -6.53
C PRO A 15 16.39 12.53 -6.42
N SER A 16 15.75 11.73 -5.55
CA SER A 16 14.30 11.74 -5.35
C SER A 16 13.94 11.97 -3.88
N SER A 17 13.18 13.02 -3.59
CA SER A 17 12.62 13.26 -2.25
C SER A 17 11.67 12.13 -1.80
N THR A 18 10.95 11.54 -2.75
CA THR A 18 10.10 10.37 -2.49
C THR A 18 10.92 9.18 -2.01
N ARG A 19 12.08 8.92 -2.63
CA ARG A 19 13.00 7.87 -2.21
C ARG A 19 13.62 8.19 -0.85
N LEU A 20 14.02 9.44 -0.61
CA LEU A 20 14.58 9.88 0.69
C LEU A 20 13.57 9.64 1.83
N LEU A 21 12.29 9.98 1.63
CA LEU A 21 11.24 9.69 2.61
C LEU A 21 11.07 8.18 2.81
N ALA A 22 11.10 7.40 1.73
CA ALA A 22 11.01 5.95 1.78
C ALA A 22 12.17 5.33 2.58
N ASP A 23 13.41 5.83 2.41
CA ASP A 23 14.58 5.40 3.17
C ASP A 23 14.41 5.68 4.67
N GLN A 24 13.97 6.90 5.03
CA GLN A 24 13.71 7.27 6.43
C GLN A 24 12.65 6.38 7.09
N LEU A 25 11.55 6.09 6.37
CA LEU A 25 10.49 5.21 6.84
C LEU A 25 10.98 3.76 7.02
N ALA A 26 11.80 3.27 6.09
CA ALA A 26 12.39 1.94 6.15
C ALA A 26 13.32 1.79 7.36
N ASP A 27 14.20 2.77 7.58
CA ASP A 27 15.15 2.76 8.69
C ASP A 27 14.45 2.85 10.04
N ALA A 28 13.44 3.72 10.16
CA ALA A 28 12.62 3.82 11.36
C ALA A 28 11.83 2.52 11.62
N THR A 29 11.35 1.84 10.55
CA THR A 29 10.66 0.55 10.67
C THR A 29 11.60 -0.55 11.14
N ARG A 30 12.83 -0.62 10.59
CA ARG A 30 13.87 -1.56 11.07
C ARG A 30 14.17 -1.35 12.55
N ALA A 31 14.36 -0.09 12.97
CA ALA A 31 14.61 0.25 14.37
C ALA A 31 13.42 -0.13 15.26
N ALA A 32 12.18 0.14 14.81
CA ALA A 32 10.98 -0.15 15.57
C ALA A 32 10.69 -1.67 15.72
N VAL A 33 10.97 -2.48 14.69
CA VAL A 33 10.88 -3.94 14.74
C VAL A 33 11.99 -4.51 15.62
N GLY A 34 13.23 -4.01 15.45
CA GLY A 34 14.37 -4.40 16.30
C GLY A 34 14.14 -4.12 17.78
N GLY A 35 13.54 -2.97 18.11
CA GLY A 35 13.13 -2.62 19.48
C GLY A 35 12.08 -3.56 20.09
N ARG A 36 11.41 -4.39 19.27
CA ARG A 36 10.48 -5.43 19.69
C ARG A 36 11.10 -6.83 19.74
N GLY A 37 12.42 -6.93 19.55
CA GLY A 37 13.16 -8.19 19.61
C GLY A 37 13.06 -9.06 18.36
N GLU A 38 12.53 -8.53 17.24
CA GLU A 38 12.48 -9.23 15.96
C GLU A 38 13.40 -8.58 14.92
N SER A 39 13.70 -9.31 13.84
CA SER A 39 14.42 -8.78 12.68
C SER A 39 13.44 -8.57 11.51
N VAL A 40 13.73 -7.60 10.65
CA VAL A 40 12.96 -7.36 9.43
C VAL A 40 13.90 -7.21 8.24
N ASP A 41 13.58 -7.91 7.17
CA ASP A 41 14.15 -7.67 5.85
C ASP A 41 13.29 -6.63 5.13
N VAL A 42 13.93 -5.58 4.60
CA VAL A 42 13.24 -4.49 3.91
C VAL A 42 13.74 -4.42 2.49
N GLU A 43 12.86 -4.70 1.55
CA GLU A 43 13.15 -4.66 0.12
C GLU A 43 12.49 -3.45 -0.55
N PHE A 44 13.25 -2.77 -1.41
CA PHE A 44 12.78 -1.60 -2.15
C PHE A 44 12.37 -1.96 -3.57
N VAL A 45 11.24 -1.41 -4.00
CA VAL A 45 10.71 -1.49 -5.36
C VAL A 45 10.59 -0.08 -5.93
N GLU A 46 11.47 0.25 -6.87
CA GLU A 46 11.44 1.51 -7.63
C GLU A 46 10.51 1.37 -8.83
N LEU A 47 9.29 1.88 -8.75
CA LEU A 47 8.30 1.70 -9.82
C LEU A 47 8.73 2.29 -11.16
N ARG A 48 9.61 3.32 -11.17
CA ARG A 48 10.13 3.89 -12.41
C ARG A 48 10.91 2.87 -13.26
N GLU A 49 11.53 1.88 -12.63
CA GLU A 49 12.28 0.84 -13.32
C GLU A 49 11.35 -0.16 -14.00
N LEU A 50 10.13 -0.28 -13.51
CA LEU A 50 9.07 -1.16 -14.03
C LEU A 50 8.08 -0.42 -14.96
N ALA A 51 8.28 0.87 -15.23
CA ALA A 51 7.30 1.70 -15.92
C ALA A 51 6.90 1.14 -17.30
N VAL A 52 7.87 0.66 -18.08
CA VAL A 52 7.64 0.08 -19.40
C VAL A 52 6.92 -1.26 -19.29
N GLU A 53 7.34 -2.12 -18.35
CA GLU A 53 6.72 -3.42 -18.11
C GLU A 53 5.27 -3.28 -17.66
N MET A 54 4.98 -2.32 -16.78
CA MET A 54 3.62 -2.01 -16.35
C MET A 54 2.75 -1.53 -17.50
N ALA A 55 3.27 -0.64 -18.36
CA ALA A 55 2.53 -0.18 -19.53
C ALA A 55 2.25 -1.33 -20.52
N GLN A 56 3.21 -2.20 -20.77
CA GLN A 56 3.03 -3.40 -21.60
C GLN A 56 1.97 -4.33 -21.01
N THR A 57 2.01 -4.56 -19.72
CA THR A 57 1.04 -5.41 -19.01
C THR A 57 -0.38 -4.88 -19.15
N MET A 58 -0.58 -3.56 -18.97
CA MET A 58 -1.90 -2.94 -19.13
C MET A 58 -2.51 -3.15 -20.52
N VAL A 59 -1.71 -3.04 -21.58
CA VAL A 59 -2.22 -3.15 -22.97
C VAL A 59 -2.26 -4.59 -23.48
N SER A 60 -1.65 -5.55 -22.78
CA SER A 60 -1.61 -6.97 -23.16
C SER A 60 -2.69 -7.84 -22.52
N GLY A 61 -3.74 -7.21 -21.95
CA GLY A 61 -4.80 -7.93 -21.26
C GLY A 61 -4.40 -8.44 -19.87
N ASN A 62 -3.62 -7.63 -19.16
CA ASN A 62 -3.19 -7.87 -17.78
C ASN A 62 -2.30 -9.11 -17.58
N ARG A 63 -1.45 -9.40 -18.58
CA ARG A 63 -0.45 -10.46 -18.49
C ARG A 63 0.87 -9.85 -18.01
N PRO A 64 1.27 -10.11 -16.75
CA PRO A 64 2.49 -9.51 -16.22
C PRO A 64 3.72 -10.05 -16.92
N THR A 65 4.73 -9.20 -17.07
CA THR A 65 6.07 -9.63 -17.45
C THR A 65 6.72 -10.38 -16.28
N PRO A 66 7.75 -11.22 -16.50
CA PRO A 66 8.42 -11.95 -15.42
C PRO A 66 8.99 -11.03 -14.33
N GLY A 67 9.47 -9.82 -14.68
CA GLY A 67 9.95 -8.84 -13.72
C GLY A 67 8.83 -8.31 -12.84
N LEU A 68 7.72 -7.90 -13.43
CA LEU A 68 6.56 -7.41 -12.72
C LEU A 68 5.91 -8.51 -11.85
N GLU A 69 5.79 -9.73 -12.36
CA GLU A 69 5.26 -10.88 -11.63
C GLU A 69 6.09 -11.16 -10.36
N THR A 70 7.43 -11.10 -10.47
CA THR A 70 8.33 -11.26 -9.33
C THR A 70 8.07 -10.21 -8.26
N VAL A 71 7.89 -8.95 -8.65
CA VAL A 71 7.62 -7.85 -7.71
C VAL A 71 6.23 -7.99 -7.08
N GLN A 72 5.23 -8.36 -7.85
CA GLN A 72 3.88 -8.61 -7.33
C GLN A 72 3.89 -9.75 -6.29
N ALA A 73 4.60 -10.85 -6.58
CA ALA A 73 4.75 -11.97 -5.65
C ALA A 73 5.42 -11.53 -4.33
N LYS A 74 6.45 -10.67 -4.37
CA LYS A 74 7.09 -10.10 -3.18
C LYS A 74 6.11 -9.27 -2.35
N VAL A 75 5.32 -8.41 -3.00
CA VAL A 75 4.29 -7.61 -2.32
C VAL A 75 3.25 -8.49 -1.65
N VAL A 76 2.83 -9.57 -2.31
CA VAL A 76 1.87 -10.54 -1.73
C VAL A 76 2.47 -11.28 -0.54
N ALA A 77 3.74 -11.70 -0.62
CA ALA A 77 4.41 -12.49 0.44
C ALA A 77 4.81 -11.65 1.66
N ALA A 78 5.00 -10.33 1.51
CA ALA A 78 5.48 -9.47 2.60
C ALA A 78 4.50 -9.41 3.79
N ASP A 79 5.06 -9.27 5.00
CA ASP A 79 4.29 -9.07 6.25
C ASP A 79 3.74 -7.64 6.36
N GLY A 80 4.34 -6.68 5.66
CA GLY A 80 3.91 -5.28 5.63
C GLY A 80 4.36 -4.55 4.39
N LEU A 81 3.73 -3.40 4.14
CA LEU A 81 4.01 -2.54 2.99
C LEU A 81 4.24 -1.10 3.43
N ILE A 82 5.24 -0.44 2.85
CA ILE A 82 5.40 1.02 2.88
C ILE A 82 5.17 1.54 1.47
N ALA A 83 4.15 2.38 1.29
CA ALA A 83 3.74 2.89 -0.02
C ALA A 83 4.00 4.39 -0.11
N VAL A 84 4.96 4.80 -0.93
CA VAL A 84 5.41 6.21 -1.03
C VAL A 84 5.26 6.71 -2.46
N THR A 85 4.52 7.80 -2.63
CA THR A 85 4.25 8.40 -3.94
C THR A 85 4.53 9.91 -3.94
N PRO A 86 5.04 10.49 -5.03
CA PRO A 86 4.98 11.93 -5.20
C PRO A 86 3.55 12.34 -5.56
N VAL A 87 3.20 13.60 -5.23
CA VAL A 87 1.93 14.20 -5.68
C VAL A 87 2.15 14.87 -7.03
N PHE A 88 1.41 14.43 -8.01
CA PHE A 88 1.32 15.05 -9.33
C PHE A 88 -0.13 15.39 -9.64
N THR A 89 -0.38 16.63 -10.10
CA THR A 89 -1.73 17.08 -10.46
C THR A 89 -2.76 16.75 -9.36
N ALA A 90 -2.43 17.16 -8.12
CA ALA A 90 -3.28 17.09 -6.93
C ALA A 90 -3.57 15.68 -6.37
N SER A 91 -2.96 14.61 -6.90
CA SER A 91 -3.16 13.24 -6.42
C SER A 91 -1.84 12.43 -6.44
N TYR A 92 -1.89 11.17 -6.02
CA TYR A 92 -0.76 10.24 -6.19
C TYR A 92 -0.36 10.14 -7.66
N SER A 93 0.89 9.77 -7.93
CA SER A 93 1.39 9.69 -9.31
C SER A 93 0.65 8.62 -10.12
N GLY A 94 0.50 8.85 -11.43
CA GLY A 94 -0.08 7.86 -12.36
C GLY A 94 0.69 6.55 -12.33
N LEU A 95 2.03 6.60 -12.22
CA LEU A 95 2.87 5.41 -12.12
C LEU A 95 2.53 4.57 -10.87
N PHE A 96 2.29 5.23 -9.72
CA PHE A 96 1.85 4.56 -8.50
C PHE A 96 0.49 3.88 -8.71
N LYS A 97 -0.47 4.60 -9.28
CA LYS A 97 -1.81 4.04 -9.57
C LYS A 97 -1.75 2.87 -10.53
N THR A 98 -0.95 2.98 -11.58
CA THR A 98 -0.76 1.88 -12.55
C THR A 98 -0.28 0.60 -11.87
N PHE A 99 0.70 0.70 -10.96
CA PHE A 99 1.17 -0.47 -10.22
C PHE A 99 0.06 -1.09 -9.35
N VAL A 100 -0.68 -0.25 -8.62
CA VAL A 100 -1.77 -0.72 -7.76
C VAL A 100 -2.90 -1.37 -8.57
N ASP A 101 -3.21 -0.84 -9.76
CA ASP A 101 -4.23 -1.40 -10.65
C ASP A 101 -3.84 -2.76 -11.27
N LEU A 102 -2.54 -3.05 -11.31
CA LEU A 102 -2.01 -4.32 -11.79
C LEU A 102 -1.85 -5.39 -10.69
N LEU A 103 -2.07 -5.03 -9.43
CA LEU A 103 -2.11 -6.01 -8.35
C LEU A 103 -3.42 -6.83 -8.42
N ASP A 104 -3.34 -8.07 -7.99
CA ASP A 104 -4.56 -8.85 -7.73
C ASP A 104 -5.40 -8.13 -6.66
N LYS A 105 -6.71 -8.12 -6.84
CA LYS A 105 -7.66 -7.43 -5.94
C LYS A 105 -7.59 -7.91 -4.49
N ASP A 106 -7.10 -9.13 -4.28
CA ASP A 106 -7.01 -9.76 -2.97
C ASP A 106 -5.57 -9.75 -2.40
N ALA A 107 -4.59 -9.19 -3.15
CA ALA A 107 -3.18 -9.16 -2.79
C ALA A 107 -2.86 -8.48 -1.45
N LEU A 108 -3.69 -7.53 -1.02
CA LEU A 108 -3.45 -6.71 0.17
C LEU A 108 -4.45 -6.97 1.31
N ILE A 109 -5.29 -7.98 1.23
CA ILE A 109 -6.26 -8.29 2.29
C ILE A 109 -5.56 -8.48 3.64
N GLY A 110 -5.95 -7.65 4.62
CA GLY A 110 -5.41 -7.71 5.97
C GLY A 110 -3.93 -7.33 6.10
N LYS A 111 -3.28 -6.90 5.01
CA LYS A 111 -1.87 -6.49 5.02
C LYS A 111 -1.69 -5.14 5.70
N PRO A 112 -0.79 -5.01 6.70
CA PRO A 112 -0.40 -3.74 7.28
C PRO A 112 0.25 -2.84 6.22
N VAL A 113 -0.24 -1.60 6.09
CA VAL A 113 0.27 -0.63 5.10
C VAL A 113 0.51 0.72 5.75
N LEU A 114 1.73 1.26 5.61
CA LEU A 114 2.06 2.63 5.90
C LEU A 114 2.02 3.42 4.59
N ILE A 115 1.20 4.47 4.54
CA ILE A 115 1.08 5.34 3.37
C ILE A 115 1.85 6.64 3.58
N ALA A 116 2.56 7.09 2.55
CA ALA A 116 3.30 8.33 2.58
C ALA A 116 3.30 9.04 1.22
N ALA A 117 3.42 10.37 1.25
CA ALA A 117 3.48 11.17 0.04
C ALA A 117 4.45 12.34 0.16
N THR A 118 5.02 12.75 -0.98
CA THR A 118 5.88 13.94 -1.08
C THR A 118 5.32 14.93 -2.09
N ALA A 119 5.51 16.21 -1.84
CA ALA A 119 5.19 17.27 -2.79
C ALA A 119 6.11 18.49 -2.61
N GLY A 120 6.06 19.41 -3.55
CA GLY A 120 6.80 20.69 -3.45
C GLY A 120 6.29 21.61 -2.33
N THR A 121 5.04 21.45 -1.90
CA THR A 121 4.40 22.31 -0.88
C THR A 121 3.46 21.50 0.02
N PRO A 122 3.17 21.95 1.26
CA PRO A 122 2.26 21.26 2.19
C PRO A 122 0.79 21.29 1.77
N ARG A 123 0.43 22.04 0.74
CA ARG A 123 -0.97 22.19 0.26
C ARG A 123 -1.64 20.89 -0.17
N HIS A 124 -0.83 19.86 -0.48
CA HIS A 124 -1.30 18.57 -0.96
C HIS A 124 -1.38 17.49 0.13
N SER A 125 -1.18 17.84 1.40
CA SER A 125 -1.14 16.87 2.51
C SER A 125 -2.39 15.99 2.62
N LEU A 126 -3.55 16.52 2.23
CA LEU A 126 -4.82 15.80 2.23
C LEU A 126 -4.89 14.65 1.22
N VAL A 127 -3.93 14.50 0.30
CA VAL A 127 -3.85 13.36 -0.62
C VAL A 127 -3.79 12.04 0.13
N LEU A 128 -3.18 12.02 1.31
CA LEU A 128 -3.08 10.83 2.15
C LEU A 128 -4.48 10.33 2.56
N GLU A 129 -5.33 11.23 3.06
CA GLU A 129 -6.64 10.87 3.61
C GLU A 129 -7.71 10.73 2.52
N HIS A 130 -7.67 11.55 1.46
CA HIS A 130 -8.72 11.59 0.46
C HIS A 130 -8.43 10.78 -0.82
N ALA A 131 -7.19 10.35 -1.03
CA ALA A 131 -6.83 9.53 -2.18
C ALA A 131 -6.16 8.20 -1.79
N MET A 132 -5.08 8.23 -1.00
CA MET A 132 -4.34 7.02 -0.69
C MET A 132 -5.08 6.10 0.28
N ARG A 133 -5.57 6.62 1.40
CA ARG A 133 -6.29 5.79 2.40
C ARG A 133 -7.52 5.09 1.80
N PRO A 134 -8.41 5.75 1.03
CA PRO A 134 -9.52 5.08 0.37
C PRO A 134 -9.07 4.00 -0.64
N LEU A 135 -7.97 4.23 -1.37
CA LEU A 135 -7.42 3.25 -2.31
C LEU A 135 -7.03 1.94 -1.60
N PHE A 136 -6.27 2.04 -0.51
CA PHE A 136 -5.86 0.87 0.27
C PHE A 136 -7.00 0.24 1.06
N ALA A 137 -7.98 1.05 1.52
CA ALA A 137 -9.20 0.55 2.15
C ALA A 137 -10.04 -0.28 1.17
N TYR A 138 -10.15 0.15 -0.10
CA TYR A 138 -10.80 -0.64 -1.15
C TYR A 138 -10.13 -2.01 -1.35
N LEU A 139 -8.79 -2.06 -1.25
CA LEU A 139 -8.00 -3.29 -1.34
C LEU A 139 -8.00 -4.10 -0.01
N ARG A 140 -8.80 -3.69 0.97
CA ARG A 140 -8.93 -4.35 2.27
C ARG A 140 -7.62 -4.46 3.06
N ALA A 141 -6.67 -3.53 2.82
CA ALA A 141 -5.45 -3.41 3.59
C ALA A 141 -5.72 -2.76 4.96
N VAL A 142 -4.87 -3.04 5.94
CA VAL A 142 -4.89 -2.40 7.26
C VAL A 142 -3.94 -1.20 7.23
N VAL A 143 -4.47 -0.03 6.88
CA VAL A 143 -3.65 1.19 6.83
C VAL A 143 -3.40 1.71 8.25
N VAL A 144 -2.12 1.91 8.60
CA VAL A 144 -1.76 2.46 9.92
C VAL A 144 -2.37 3.86 10.13
N PRO A 145 -2.71 4.23 11.38
CA PRO A 145 -3.35 5.52 11.67
C PRO A 145 -2.55 6.71 11.17
N THR A 146 -1.23 6.73 11.44
CA THR A 146 -0.36 7.84 11.06
C THR A 146 0.14 7.69 9.61
N ALA A 147 -0.35 8.55 8.73
CA ALA A 147 0.21 8.72 7.39
C ALA A 147 1.28 9.82 7.40
N VAL A 148 2.28 9.74 6.50
CA VAL A 148 3.41 10.69 6.49
C VAL A 148 3.44 11.48 5.20
N PHE A 149 3.25 12.81 5.32
CA PHE A 149 3.45 13.74 4.23
C PHE A 149 4.75 14.51 4.44
N ALA A 150 5.55 14.69 3.38
CA ALA A 150 6.73 15.54 3.41
C ALA A 150 6.70 16.52 2.23
N ALA A 151 6.71 17.81 2.54
CA ALA A 151 6.98 18.87 1.58
C ALA A 151 8.50 19.08 1.42
N THR A 152 8.92 19.79 0.39
CA THR A 152 10.36 20.07 0.17
C THR A 152 11.02 20.72 1.39
N GLU A 153 10.32 21.62 2.07
CA GLU A 153 10.81 22.32 3.27
C GLU A 153 11.01 21.40 4.48
N ASP A 154 10.33 20.26 4.54
CA ASP A 154 10.45 19.30 5.65
C ASP A 154 11.81 18.58 5.67
N PHE A 155 12.56 18.58 4.57
CA PHE A 155 13.85 17.88 4.46
C PHE A 155 15.06 18.73 4.87
N GLY A 156 14.88 20.01 5.21
CA GLY A 156 15.96 20.96 5.40
C GLY A 156 16.14 21.56 6.80
N GLY A 157 15.40 21.11 7.82
CA GLY A 157 15.45 21.73 9.14
C GLY A 157 14.94 20.84 10.28
N GLU A 158 14.90 21.39 11.50
CA GLU A 158 14.22 20.77 12.64
C GLU A 158 12.72 20.81 12.40
N THR A 159 12.20 19.81 11.71
CA THR A 159 10.80 19.69 11.37
C THR A 159 10.14 18.56 12.17
N ASP A 160 8.82 18.57 12.18
CA ASP A 160 8.03 17.51 12.79
C ASP A 160 8.07 16.19 11.99
N LEU A 161 8.77 16.15 10.86
CA LEU A 161 8.81 15.00 9.96
C LEU A 161 9.37 13.75 10.65
N GLU A 162 10.52 13.88 11.33
CA GLU A 162 11.16 12.76 12.03
C GLU A 162 10.21 12.11 13.06
N ARG A 163 9.54 12.93 13.87
CA ARG A 163 8.56 12.43 14.85
C ARG A 163 7.40 11.69 14.20
N ARG A 164 6.89 12.19 13.06
CA ARG A 164 5.81 11.54 12.28
C ARG A 164 6.30 10.22 11.68
N VAL A 165 7.52 10.20 11.13
CA VAL A 165 8.17 9.00 10.60
C VAL A 165 8.29 7.92 11.68
N HIS A 166 8.85 8.26 12.84
CA HIS A 166 9.00 7.30 13.95
C HIS A 166 7.67 6.78 14.46
N ARG A 167 6.64 7.62 14.57
CA ARG A 167 5.30 7.20 14.99
C ARG A 167 4.70 6.20 13.99
N ALA A 168 4.67 6.54 12.72
CA ALA A 168 4.11 5.70 11.67
C ALA A 168 4.84 4.35 11.57
N ALA A 169 6.18 4.37 11.63
CA ALA A 169 7.00 3.18 11.66
C ALA A 169 6.73 2.29 12.89
N GLY A 170 6.53 2.91 14.06
CA GLY A 170 6.15 2.21 15.28
C GLY A 170 4.80 1.52 15.19
N GLU A 171 3.81 2.16 14.54
CA GLU A 171 2.49 1.61 14.28
C GLU A 171 2.56 0.44 13.29
N LEU A 172 3.31 0.59 12.18
CA LEU A 172 3.54 -0.49 11.23
C LEU A 172 4.23 -1.68 11.88
N ALA A 173 5.32 -1.44 12.63
CA ALA A 173 6.06 -2.47 13.32
C ALA A 173 5.18 -3.27 14.31
N ALA A 174 4.28 -2.60 15.03
CA ALA A 174 3.36 -3.27 15.93
C ALA A 174 2.44 -4.28 15.21
N LEU A 175 1.98 -3.95 14.01
CA LEU A 175 1.14 -4.83 13.20
C LEU A 175 1.95 -5.95 12.53
N VAL A 176 3.17 -5.64 12.06
CA VAL A 176 4.06 -6.60 11.38
C VAL A 176 4.54 -7.70 12.33
N VAL A 177 4.83 -7.35 13.60
CA VAL A 177 5.29 -8.34 14.59
C VAL A 177 4.13 -9.03 15.32
N ALA A 178 2.90 -8.53 15.22
CA ALA A 178 1.75 -9.16 15.83
C ALA A 178 1.59 -10.59 15.32
N GLU A 179 1.45 -11.55 16.23
CA GLU A 179 1.07 -12.90 15.85
C GLU A 179 -0.30 -12.86 15.17
N ARG A 180 -0.38 -13.45 13.99
CA ARG A 180 -1.68 -13.71 13.35
C ARG A 180 -2.36 -14.84 14.13
N THR A 181 -2.94 -14.51 15.26
CA THR A 181 -3.84 -15.42 15.99
C THR A 181 -5.11 -15.57 15.18
N GLY A 182 -5.09 -16.51 14.24
CA GLY A 182 -6.31 -16.97 13.61
C GLY A 182 -7.15 -17.66 14.68
N VAL A 183 -8.34 -17.17 14.96
CA VAL A 183 -9.30 -17.92 15.77
C VAL A 183 -9.61 -19.18 14.96
N ALA A 184 -9.24 -20.36 15.48
CA ALA A 184 -9.52 -21.63 14.83
C ALA A 184 -11.05 -21.71 14.57
N GLY A 185 -11.45 -21.88 13.32
CA GLY A 185 -12.84 -21.90 12.88
C GLY A 185 -13.32 -20.64 12.13
N PHE A 186 -12.52 -19.58 12.05
CA PHE A 186 -12.82 -18.38 11.24
C PHE A 186 -11.89 -18.17 10.04
N ALA A 187 -11.04 -19.15 9.72
CA ALA A 187 -10.35 -19.12 8.43
C ALA A 187 -11.40 -19.35 7.34
N PRO A 188 -11.57 -18.45 6.35
CA PRO A 188 -12.38 -18.77 5.18
C PRO A 188 -11.75 -20.03 4.54
N THR A 189 -12.47 -21.11 4.50
CA THR A 189 -12.07 -22.28 3.73
C THR A 189 -12.01 -21.84 2.27
N GLY A 190 -10.84 -22.04 1.63
CA GLY A 190 -10.56 -21.50 0.29
C GLY A 190 -11.49 -21.94 -0.83
N ASP A 191 -12.48 -22.80 -0.55
CA ASP A 191 -13.53 -23.21 -1.49
C ASP A 191 -14.81 -22.34 -1.42
N GLU A 192 -14.97 -21.51 -0.38
CA GLU A 192 -16.17 -20.65 -0.30
C GLU A 192 -16.01 -19.32 -1.07
N ALA A 193 -14.80 -18.98 -1.54
CA ALA A 193 -14.59 -17.84 -2.43
C ALA A 193 -15.12 -18.10 -3.86
N SER A 194 -15.43 -19.35 -4.20
CA SER A 194 -16.15 -19.77 -5.43
C SER A 194 -17.61 -20.04 -5.18
N GLY A 195 -18.19 -19.40 -4.17
CA GLY A 195 -19.65 -19.45 -4.00
C GLY A 195 -20.30 -19.02 -5.30
N THR A 196 -20.72 -19.99 -6.10
CA THR A 196 -21.69 -19.78 -7.17
C THR A 196 -22.81 -18.97 -6.54
N LEU A 197 -22.83 -17.67 -6.87
CA LEU A 197 -23.99 -16.84 -6.58
C LEU A 197 -25.16 -17.66 -7.09
N GLY A 198 -26.08 -18.06 -6.21
CA GLY A 198 -27.31 -18.71 -6.61
C GLY A 198 -27.95 -17.91 -7.73
N PRO A 199 -28.92 -18.45 -8.48
CA PRO A 199 -29.46 -17.78 -9.64
C PRO A 199 -29.80 -16.34 -9.28
N VAL A 200 -29.07 -15.41 -9.96
CA VAL A 200 -29.21 -13.98 -9.72
C VAL A 200 -30.66 -13.62 -10.02
N THR A 201 -31.39 -13.24 -9.00
CA THR A 201 -32.76 -12.75 -9.16
C THR A 201 -32.70 -11.50 -10.01
N ASP A 202 -33.45 -11.47 -11.11
CA ASP A 202 -33.50 -10.30 -12.01
C ASP A 202 -33.88 -9.07 -11.18
N PHE A 203 -33.11 -7.98 -11.37
CA PHE A 203 -33.30 -6.73 -10.64
C PHE A 203 -34.72 -6.19 -10.76
N SER A 204 -35.39 -6.43 -11.90
CA SER A 204 -36.81 -6.12 -12.10
C SER A 204 -37.77 -6.92 -11.19
N GLN A 205 -37.36 -8.11 -10.73
CA GLN A 205 -38.13 -8.90 -9.76
C GLN A 205 -37.89 -8.40 -8.33
N LEU A 206 -36.68 -7.91 -8.01
CA LEU A 206 -36.40 -7.31 -6.71
C LEU A 206 -37.14 -5.99 -6.49
N LEU A 207 -37.48 -5.28 -7.57
CA LEU A 207 -38.28 -4.06 -7.52
C LEU A 207 -39.78 -4.28 -7.44
N ARG A 208 -40.26 -5.48 -7.73
CA ARG A 208 -41.70 -5.82 -7.61
C ARG A 208 -42.06 -5.91 -6.12
N GLY A 209 -42.73 -4.91 -5.63
CA GLY A 209 -43.11 -4.75 -4.23
C GLY A 209 -42.58 -3.48 -3.57
N HIS A 210 -41.88 -2.63 -4.33
CA HIS A 210 -41.40 -1.32 -3.88
C HIS A 210 -42.03 -0.16 -4.68
N ASP A 211 -43.26 -0.30 -5.09
CA ASP A 211 -44.08 0.66 -5.83
C ASP A 211 -44.61 1.82 -4.97
N GLY A 212 -43.99 2.08 -3.79
CA GLY A 212 -44.16 3.36 -3.10
C GLY A 212 -45.59 3.68 -2.61
N SER A 213 -46.41 2.69 -2.33
CA SER A 213 -47.74 2.87 -1.68
C SER A 213 -47.66 2.60 -0.19
#